data_4f0ff4a74d84992f28fd299ace1126d8
#
_entry.id   4f0ff4a74d84992f28fd299ace1126d8
#
_cell.length_a   1.000
_cell.length_b   1.000
_cell.length_c   1.000
_cell.angle_alpha   90.00
_cell.angle_beta   90.00
_cell.angle_gamma   90.00
#
_symmetry.space_group_name_H-M   'P 1'
#
loop_
_entity.id
_entity.type
_entity.pdbx_description
1 polymer ?
#
loop_
_entity_poly.entity_id
_entity_poly.type
_entity_poly.pdbx_seq_one_letter_code
_entity_poly.pdbx_strand_id
1 'polypeptide(L)'
;MNRTSIALPLALFAVPLAMPLSARVDAPLVCNIRALTDAQREGHLERGRKLLGAVVRTTELPDGYEIAFDLSRLTDSKGAPWCVVEVAEWVELEARCCPFLDFQIDVAGKGGPVKLRLTGRVAGVKEFLKSEIPVLGKGV
;
A
#
# COMPACT_ATOMS: atom_id res chain seq x y z
N MET A 1 28.06 70.13 -29.56
CA MET A 1 26.83 69.31 -29.74
C MET A 1 26.92 68.16 -28.76
N ASN A 2 26.36 68.35 -27.56
CA ASN A 2 26.36 67.32 -26.50
C ASN A 2 25.08 66.53 -26.60
N ARG A 3 25.20 65.22 -26.85
CA ARG A 3 24.10 64.28 -26.75
C ARG A 3 24.12 63.61 -25.37
N THR A 4 23.19 64.02 -24.52
CA THR A 4 22.99 63.44 -23.20
C THR A 4 22.10 62.19 -23.36
N SER A 5 22.69 61.03 -23.21
CA SER A 5 21.92 59.74 -23.16
C SER A 5 21.34 59.58 -21.77
N ILE A 6 20.00 59.56 -21.69
CA ILE A 6 19.26 59.26 -20.46
C ILE A 6 19.06 57.73 -20.43
N ALA A 7 19.74 57.06 -19.52
CA ALA A 7 19.50 55.64 -19.23
C ALA A 7 18.33 55.53 -18.26
N LEU A 8 17.25 54.82 -18.71
CA LEU A 8 16.09 54.48 -17.89
C LEU A 8 16.35 53.17 -17.15
N PRO A 9 16.23 53.11 -15.82
CA PRO A 9 16.37 51.84 -15.11
C PRO A 9 15.10 51.01 -15.25
N LEU A 10 15.23 49.81 -15.83
CA LEU A 10 14.20 48.78 -15.80
C LEU A 10 14.10 48.22 -14.38
N ALA A 11 13.06 48.59 -13.64
CA ALA A 11 12.71 47.93 -12.38
C ALA A 11 12.01 46.61 -12.67
N LEU A 12 12.72 45.51 -12.46
CA LEU A 12 12.10 44.17 -12.44
C LEU A 12 11.26 43.99 -11.16
N PHE A 13 9.96 44.11 -11.31
CA PHE A 13 9.04 43.68 -10.26
C PHE A 13 8.99 42.15 -10.21
N ALA A 14 9.68 41.54 -9.26
CA ALA A 14 9.50 40.13 -8.90
C ALA A 14 8.17 39.97 -8.18
N VAL A 15 7.16 39.43 -8.86
CA VAL A 15 5.90 39.03 -8.25
C VAL A 15 6.13 37.68 -7.57
N PRO A 16 5.97 37.57 -6.24
CA PRO A 16 6.01 36.24 -5.60
C PRO A 16 4.78 35.44 -6.03
N LEU A 17 4.99 34.36 -6.79
CA LEU A 17 3.96 33.35 -6.99
C LEU A 17 3.71 32.67 -5.63
N ALA A 18 2.72 33.13 -4.89
CA ALA A 18 2.17 32.41 -3.77
C ALA A 18 1.42 31.19 -4.34
N MET A 19 2.08 30.03 -4.36
CA MET A 19 1.39 28.76 -4.60
C MET A 19 0.37 28.55 -3.49
N PRO A 20 -0.90 28.28 -3.82
CA PRO A 20 -1.87 27.89 -2.80
C PRO A 20 -1.38 26.59 -2.15
N LEU A 21 -1.14 26.62 -0.85
CA LEU A 21 -0.99 25.42 -0.04
C LEU A 21 -2.34 24.70 -0.13
N SER A 22 -2.46 23.74 -1.05
CA SER A 22 -3.63 22.86 -1.08
C SER A 22 -3.68 22.18 0.27
N ALA A 23 -4.63 22.58 1.10
CA ALA A 23 -4.97 21.85 2.31
C ALA A 23 -5.32 20.42 1.88
N ARG A 24 -4.42 19.46 2.12
CA ARG A 24 -4.73 18.05 2.01
C ARG A 24 -5.81 17.79 3.03
N VAL A 25 -7.03 17.63 2.59
CA VAL A 25 -8.07 17.02 3.40
C VAL A 25 -7.61 15.56 3.53
N ASP A 26 -7.02 15.23 4.67
CA ASP A 26 -6.68 13.86 5.02
C ASP A 26 -8.00 13.10 5.19
N ALA A 27 -8.49 12.53 4.09
CA ALA A 27 -9.62 11.61 4.15
C ALA A 27 -9.18 10.42 5.00
N PRO A 28 -10.01 9.96 5.96
CA PRO A 28 -9.66 8.83 6.80
C PRO A 28 -9.38 7.60 5.91
N LEU A 29 -8.26 6.90 6.19
CA LEU A 29 -7.93 5.66 5.51
C LEU A 29 -8.90 4.58 5.96
N VAL A 30 -9.81 4.20 5.08
CA VAL A 30 -10.85 3.20 5.34
C VAL A 30 -10.97 2.29 4.14
N CYS A 31 -10.86 0.98 4.36
CA CYS A 31 -11.16 -0.01 3.34
C CYS A 31 -12.67 -0.07 3.07
N ASN A 32 -13.06 0.05 1.81
CA ASN A 32 -14.45 -0.06 1.39
C ASN A 32 -14.79 -1.50 1.04
N ILE A 33 -15.05 -2.32 2.05
CA ILE A 33 -15.43 -3.74 1.86
C ILE A 33 -16.72 -3.91 1.04
N ARG A 34 -17.55 -2.88 0.93
CA ARG A 34 -18.76 -2.88 0.10
C ARG A 34 -18.46 -2.78 -1.41
N ALA A 35 -17.21 -2.51 -1.79
CA ALA A 35 -16.77 -2.63 -3.19
C ALA A 35 -16.79 -4.09 -3.70
N LEU A 36 -16.91 -5.06 -2.80
CA LEU A 36 -16.99 -6.48 -3.10
C LEU A 36 -18.43 -6.99 -3.00
N THR A 37 -18.77 -7.99 -3.82
CA THR A 37 -20.02 -8.75 -3.64
C THR A 37 -19.96 -9.56 -2.34
N ASP A 38 -21.09 -10.03 -1.84
CA ASP A 38 -21.16 -10.80 -0.59
C ASP A 38 -20.27 -12.06 -0.66
N ALA A 39 -20.33 -12.81 -1.78
CA ALA A 39 -19.51 -14.00 -1.98
C ALA A 39 -18.00 -13.67 -2.05
N GLN A 40 -17.63 -12.57 -2.73
CA GLN A 40 -16.24 -12.11 -2.77
C GLN A 40 -15.74 -11.71 -1.38
N ARG A 41 -16.56 -11.02 -0.61
CA ARG A 41 -16.24 -10.57 0.74
C ARG A 41 -15.98 -11.75 1.67
N GLU A 42 -16.87 -12.73 1.67
CA GLU A 42 -16.72 -13.94 2.50
C GLU A 42 -15.43 -14.69 2.14
N GLY A 43 -15.19 -14.97 0.85
CA GLY A 43 -13.98 -15.64 0.39
C GLY A 43 -12.71 -14.83 0.66
N HIS A 44 -12.77 -13.51 0.53
CA HIS A 44 -11.65 -12.61 0.82
C HIS A 44 -11.25 -12.64 2.29
N LEU A 45 -12.22 -12.55 3.20
CA LEU A 45 -11.98 -12.59 4.64
C LEU A 45 -11.46 -13.97 5.09
N GLU A 46 -11.97 -15.04 4.53
CA GLU A 46 -11.49 -16.38 4.84
C GLU A 46 -10.05 -16.58 4.35
N ARG A 47 -9.75 -16.17 3.11
CA ARG A 47 -8.40 -16.25 2.54
C ARG A 47 -7.42 -15.42 3.36
N GLY A 48 -7.78 -14.20 3.74
CA GLY A 48 -6.96 -13.34 4.60
C GLY A 48 -6.63 -14.00 5.94
N ARG A 49 -7.61 -14.62 6.60
CA ARG A 49 -7.38 -15.38 7.86
C ARG A 49 -6.40 -16.53 7.68
N LYS A 50 -6.52 -17.29 6.59
CA LYS A 50 -5.59 -18.39 6.28
C LYS A 50 -4.17 -17.86 6.03
N LEU A 51 -4.02 -16.79 5.23
CA LEU A 51 -2.73 -16.15 4.98
C LEU A 51 -2.07 -15.67 6.27
N LEU A 52 -2.82 -15.06 7.19
CA LEU A 52 -2.30 -14.65 8.49
C LEU A 52 -1.74 -15.82 9.30
N GLY A 53 -2.34 -17.01 9.19
CA GLY A 53 -1.83 -18.25 9.81
C GLY A 53 -0.54 -18.79 9.19
N ALA A 54 -0.20 -18.37 7.98
CA ALA A 54 1.02 -18.79 7.27
C ALA A 54 2.16 -17.76 7.35
N VAL A 55 1.97 -16.66 8.09
CA VAL A 55 3.02 -15.64 8.27
C VAL A 55 4.20 -16.23 9.03
N VAL A 56 5.39 -16.08 8.46
CA VAL A 56 6.65 -16.49 9.10
C VAL A 56 7.55 -15.32 9.47
N ARG A 57 7.34 -14.16 8.85
CA ARG A 57 8.07 -12.94 9.18
C ARG A 57 7.31 -11.71 8.71
N THR A 58 7.45 -10.64 9.48
CA THR A 58 7.05 -9.28 9.10
C THR A 58 8.26 -8.35 9.17
N THR A 59 8.34 -7.41 8.23
CA THR A 59 9.41 -6.40 8.18
C THR A 59 8.76 -5.04 7.97
N GLU A 60 9.09 -4.10 8.83
CA GLU A 60 8.63 -2.71 8.66
C GLU A 60 9.43 -2.03 7.55
N LEU A 61 8.73 -1.31 6.67
CA LEU A 61 9.28 -0.50 5.59
C LEU A 61 9.06 0.98 5.89
N PRO A 62 9.74 1.90 5.20
CA PRO A 62 9.51 3.35 5.40
C PRO A 62 8.06 3.76 5.19
N ASP A 63 7.35 3.14 4.24
CA ASP A 63 6.01 3.48 3.77
C ASP A 63 4.99 2.33 3.90
N GLY A 64 5.31 1.30 4.70
CA GLY A 64 4.43 0.14 4.89
C GLY A 64 5.10 -1.05 5.56
N TYR A 65 4.74 -2.25 5.09
CA TYR A 65 5.23 -3.53 5.64
C TYR A 65 5.47 -4.56 4.54
N GLU A 66 6.45 -5.44 4.77
CA GLU A 66 6.64 -6.69 4.02
C GLU A 66 6.23 -7.87 4.92
N ILE A 67 5.40 -8.75 4.40
CA ILE A 67 4.93 -9.96 5.06
C ILE A 67 5.42 -11.16 4.27
N ALA A 68 6.12 -12.08 4.92
CA ALA A 68 6.57 -13.34 4.33
C ALA A 68 5.67 -14.49 4.77
N PHE A 69 5.18 -15.28 3.81
CA PHE A 69 4.30 -16.42 4.02
C PHE A 69 5.00 -17.74 3.67
N ASP A 70 4.83 -18.74 4.52
CA ASP A 70 5.09 -20.13 4.18
C ASP A 70 3.79 -20.80 3.71
N LEU A 71 3.52 -20.75 2.41
CA LEU A 71 2.27 -21.25 1.83
C LEU A 71 2.17 -22.77 1.86
N SER A 72 3.27 -23.51 2.09
CA SER A 72 3.26 -24.97 2.23
C SER A 72 2.44 -25.46 3.42
N ARG A 73 2.18 -24.55 4.37
CA ARG A 73 1.32 -24.83 5.56
C ARG A 73 -0.17 -24.79 5.26
N LEU A 74 -0.54 -24.35 4.07
CA LEU A 74 -1.94 -24.17 3.68
C LEU A 74 -2.30 -25.12 2.56
N THR A 75 -3.53 -25.62 2.62
CA THR A 75 -4.13 -26.43 1.56
C THR A 75 -5.50 -25.87 1.19
N ASP A 76 -5.89 -26.11 -0.05
CA ASP A 76 -7.25 -25.86 -0.52
C ASP A 76 -8.24 -26.94 -0.01
N SER A 77 -9.50 -26.82 -0.40
CA SER A 77 -10.55 -27.80 -0.03
C SER A 77 -10.33 -29.20 -0.59
N LYS A 78 -9.44 -29.37 -1.56
CA LYS A 78 -9.08 -30.65 -2.20
C LYS A 78 -7.76 -31.21 -1.65
N GLY A 79 -7.14 -30.54 -0.68
CA GLY A 79 -5.85 -30.91 -0.09
C GLY A 79 -4.63 -30.53 -0.93
N ALA A 80 -4.79 -29.76 -2.01
CA ALA A 80 -3.66 -29.24 -2.78
C ALA A 80 -2.98 -28.08 -2.03
N PRO A 81 -1.64 -28.01 -2.01
CA PRO A 81 -0.94 -26.91 -1.34
C PRO A 81 -1.23 -25.58 -2.01
N TRP A 82 -1.34 -24.54 -1.21
CA TRP A 82 -1.47 -23.18 -1.71
C TRP A 82 -0.23 -22.74 -2.46
N CYS A 83 -0.42 -21.86 -3.44
CA CYS A 83 0.64 -21.24 -4.21
C CYS A 83 0.44 -19.72 -4.29
N VAL A 84 1.27 -19.03 -5.06
CA VAL A 84 1.19 -17.57 -5.20
C VAL A 84 -0.15 -17.06 -5.73
N VAL A 85 -0.92 -17.92 -6.42
CA VAL A 85 -2.22 -17.53 -6.99
C VAL A 85 -3.18 -17.10 -5.89
N GLU A 86 -3.20 -17.79 -4.74
CA GLU A 86 -4.08 -17.45 -3.62
C GLU A 86 -3.72 -16.08 -3.01
N VAL A 87 -2.43 -15.73 -2.99
CA VAL A 87 -1.97 -14.40 -2.57
C VAL A 87 -2.40 -13.34 -3.59
N ALA A 88 -2.25 -13.63 -4.89
CA ALA A 88 -2.62 -12.71 -5.96
C ALA A 88 -4.15 -12.47 -6.00
N GLU A 89 -4.97 -13.48 -5.79
CA GLU A 89 -6.43 -13.35 -5.69
C GLU A 89 -6.85 -12.54 -4.47
N TRP A 90 -6.15 -12.68 -3.35
CA TRP A 90 -6.39 -11.85 -2.17
C TRP A 90 -6.05 -10.38 -2.47
N VAL A 91 -4.89 -10.12 -3.08
CA VAL A 91 -4.43 -8.78 -3.47
C VAL A 91 -5.39 -8.11 -4.45
N GLU A 92 -5.92 -8.85 -5.44
CA GLU A 92 -6.87 -8.30 -6.41
C GLU A 92 -8.12 -7.73 -5.73
N LEU A 93 -8.65 -8.44 -4.75
CA LEU A 93 -9.82 -7.99 -3.99
C LEU A 93 -9.46 -6.89 -2.99
N GLU A 94 -8.31 -6.99 -2.34
CA GLU A 94 -7.82 -5.96 -1.40
C GLU A 94 -7.59 -4.63 -2.12
N ALA A 95 -6.99 -4.63 -3.30
CA ALA A 95 -6.77 -3.42 -4.10
C ALA A 95 -8.07 -2.70 -4.47
N ARG A 96 -9.19 -3.44 -4.59
CA ARG A 96 -10.51 -2.86 -4.83
C ARG A 96 -11.12 -2.26 -3.57
N CYS A 97 -10.84 -2.85 -2.40
CA CYS A 97 -11.31 -2.34 -1.11
C CYS A 97 -10.49 -1.16 -0.62
N CYS A 98 -9.16 -1.21 -0.78
CA CYS A 98 -8.19 -0.29 -0.20
C CYS A 98 -7.35 0.36 -1.31
N PRO A 99 -7.93 1.24 -2.14
CA PRO A 99 -7.27 1.79 -3.33
C PRO A 99 -6.11 2.73 -3.03
N PHE A 100 -5.84 3.03 -1.77
CA PHE A 100 -4.71 3.84 -1.30
C PHE A 100 -3.47 3.00 -1.01
N LEU A 101 -3.56 1.66 -1.09
CA LEU A 101 -2.44 0.73 -0.94
C LEU A 101 -1.82 0.38 -2.29
N ASP A 102 -0.50 0.28 -2.28
CA ASP A 102 0.30 -0.32 -3.35
C ASP A 102 0.72 -1.73 -2.93
N PHE A 103 0.67 -2.69 -3.86
CA PHE A 103 0.96 -4.10 -3.59
C PHE A 103 2.11 -4.59 -4.46
N GLN A 104 3.02 -5.35 -3.88
CA GLN A 104 4.07 -6.05 -4.61
C GLN A 104 4.20 -7.47 -4.08
N ILE A 105 4.07 -8.46 -4.97
CA ILE A 105 4.30 -9.87 -4.66
C ILE A 105 5.68 -10.25 -5.15
N ASP A 106 6.48 -10.85 -4.28
CA ASP A 106 7.82 -11.35 -4.58
C ASP A 106 7.87 -12.84 -4.30
N VAL A 107 8.23 -13.62 -5.31
CA VAL A 107 8.26 -15.09 -5.25
C VAL A 107 9.70 -15.55 -5.32
N ALA A 108 10.21 -16.07 -4.21
CA ALA A 108 11.51 -16.69 -4.19
C ALA A 108 11.48 -18.04 -4.95
N GLY A 109 12.50 -18.30 -5.77
CA GLY A 109 12.65 -19.61 -6.40
C GLY A 109 12.86 -20.75 -5.39
N LYS A 110 12.71 -22.00 -5.83
CA LYS A 110 12.98 -23.21 -5.03
C LYS A 110 12.17 -23.36 -3.74
N GLY A 111 10.89 -22.96 -3.76
CA GLY A 111 10.00 -23.14 -2.61
C GLY A 111 10.28 -22.23 -1.42
N GLY A 112 10.97 -21.10 -1.62
CA GLY A 112 11.12 -20.08 -0.62
C GLY A 112 9.80 -19.37 -0.29
N PRO A 113 9.77 -18.55 0.77
CA PRO A 113 8.56 -17.84 1.17
C PRO A 113 8.09 -16.88 0.07
N VAL A 114 6.78 -16.76 -0.08
CA VAL A 114 6.17 -15.69 -0.87
C VAL A 114 6.12 -14.44 0.01
N LYS A 115 6.57 -13.30 -0.51
CA LYS A 115 6.54 -12.03 0.19
C LYS A 115 5.49 -11.11 -0.43
N LEU A 116 4.75 -10.42 0.40
CA LEU A 116 3.81 -9.40 0.02
C LEU A 116 4.21 -8.08 0.69
N ARG A 117 4.49 -7.06 -0.11
CA ARG A 117 4.65 -5.69 0.37
C ARG A 117 3.34 -4.95 0.25
N LEU A 118 2.95 -4.33 1.34
CA LEU A 118 1.81 -3.44 1.47
C LEU A 118 2.37 -2.06 1.80
N THR A 119 2.30 -1.14 0.86
CA THR A 119 2.84 0.22 1.00
C THR A 119 1.81 1.25 0.57
N GLY A 120 2.07 2.52 0.78
CA GLY A 120 1.22 3.59 0.25
C GLY A 120 1.85 4.96 0.45
N ARG A 121 1.47 5.89 -0.43
CA ARG A 121 2.01 7.26 -0.46
C ARG A 121 1.26 8.23 0.45
N VAL A 122 0.14 7.78 1.02
CA VAL A 122 -0.70 8.61 1.87
C VAL A 122 -0.18 8.52 3.31
N ALA A 123 -0.16 9.65 4.02
CA ALA A 123 0.20 9.66 5.43
C ALA A 123 -0.76 8.78 6.24
N GLY A 124 -0.25 8.05 7.24
CA GLY A 124 -1.06 7.18 8.09
C GLY A 124 -1.23 5.74 7.59
N VAL A 125 -0.69 5.37 6.41
CA VAL A 125 -0.80 4.01 5.88
C VAL A 125 -0.21 2.97 6.82
N LYS A 126 0.93 3.25 7.45
CA LYS A 126 1.56 2.30 8.39
C LYS A 126 0.70 2.04 9.61
N GLU A 127 0.14 3.09 10.19
CA GLU A 127 -0.76 3.03 11.35
C GLU A 127 -2.04 2.30 10.99
N PHE A 128 -2.61 2.58 9.81
CA PHE A 128 -3.75 1.86 9.28
C PHE A 128 -3.45 0.36 9.14
N LEU A 129 -2.38 -0.03 8.45
CA LEU A 129 -1.99 -1.43 8.27
C LEU A 129 -1.79 -2.14 9.61
N LYS A 130 -1.19 -1.46 10.57
CA LYS A 130 -0.96 -1.99 11.93
C LYS A 130 -2.26 -2.23 12.70
N SER A 131 -3.29 -1.40 12.47
CA SER A 131 -4.60 -1.57 13.08
C SER A 131 -5.40 -2.70 12.45
N GLU A 132 -5.29 -2.88 11.12
CA GLU A 132 -6.06 -3.87 10.37
C GLU A 132 -5.41 -5.27 10.36
N ILE A 133 -4.07 -5.35 10.45
CA ILE A 133 -3.32 -6.59 10.35
C ILE A 133 -2.60 -6.88 11.69
N PRO A 134 -3.19 -7.70 12.57
CA PRO A 134 -2.72 -7.87 13.95
C PRO A 134 -1.27 -8.36 14.11
N VAL A 135 -0.72 -9.08 13.12
CA VAL A 135 0.64 -9.59 13.19
C VAL A 135 1.70 -8.49 13.01
N LEU A 136 1.36 -7.36 12.38
CA LEU A 136 2.30 -6.27 12.12
C LEU A 136 2.74 -5.51 13.38
N GLY A 137 1.95 -5.61 14.46
CA GLY A 137 2.27 -4.98 15.74
C GLY A 137 3.09 -5.83 16.70
N LYS A 138 3.34 -7.11 16.40
CA LYS A 138 3.87 -8.08 17.38
C LYS A 138 5.32 -8.48 17.15
N GLY A 139 5.97 -8.06 16.05
CA GLY A 139 7.35 -8.45 15.71
C GLY A 139 7.52 -9.97 15.80
N VAL A 140 7.31 -10.69 14.71
CA VAL A 140 7.57 -12.14 14.62
C VAL A 140 8.96 -12.36 14.12
#